data_a37caad62eaa3cdd7e30d4b6db564f39
#
_entry.id   a37caad62eaa3cdd7e30d4b6db564f39
#
_cell.length_a   1.000
_cell.length_b   1.000
_cell.length_c   1.000
_cell.angle_alpha   90.00
_cell.angle_beta   90.00
_cell.angle_gamma   90.00
#
_symmetry.space_group_name_H-M   'P 1'
#
loop_
_entity.id
_entity.type
_entity.pdbx_description
1 polymer ?
#
loop_
_entity_poly.entity_id
_entity_poly.type
_entity_poly.pdbx_seq_one_letter_code
_entity_poly.pdbx_strand_id
1 'polypeptide(L)'
;MTQLYEVEVDYNANTFRSSRYAQKQALEKFLIRIADPDIYNLPNLIDRFFPDPIRYIKQFEPGKNGGLIVSMNGDAIQEVLLKGGQSVWGIDRPVVMVLVAIDMGMGERVIINSSFGDELYSKSNKINRVQLMKEEMQNVAQERGIYIAFPEMSLEERGVLNYSDVWAGFIDNMFNVAARYDASMILNGKIRDDEINISEWQFYSDKSAIDFIATPEDAINKLADMLAKRYMYSGKVPPKKVNMFFSGIESIDNFGEVYLALDGLSMVEDYSVMRIGEGFVEFIVSYNGFFDDLVTLLNTNKMFSVDKELDDSLGFIKRKNKILKYKYIIN
;
A
#
# COMPACT_ATOMS: atom_id res chain seq x y z
N MET A 1 12.48 3.75 1.65
CA MET A 1 11.25 2.98 1.88
C MET A 1 11.30 2.47 3.30
N THR A 2 10.32 2.78 4.11
CA THR A 2 10.21 2.20 5.45
C THR A 2 9.91 0.72 5.25
N GLN A 3 10.71 -0.13 5.85
CA GLN A 3 10.48 -1.56 5.72
C GLN A 3 9.19 -1.88 6.50
N LEU A 4 8.19 -2.42 5.82
CA LEU A 4 6.87 -2.71 6.39
C LEU A 4 6.96 -3.54 7.68
N TYR A 5 7.96 -4.41 7.76
CA TYR A 5 8.18 -5.33 8.87
C TYR A 5 9.08 -4.78 9.99
N GLU A 6 9.43 -3.50 9.95
CA GLU A 6 10.25 -2.86 10.98
C GLU A 6 9.44 -1.84 11.78
N VAL A 7 9.54 -1.91 13.08
CA VAL A 7 8.90 -0.95 14.00
C VAL A 7 9.95 -0.33 14.91
N GLU A 8 9.80 0.95 15.20
CA GLU A 8 10.66 1.66 16.16
C GLU A 8 10.02 1.66 17.54
N VAL A 9 10.83 1.35 18.57
CA VAL A 9 10.41 1.34 19.98
C VAL A 9 11.41 2.08 20.84
N ASP A 10 10.94 2.77 21.87
CA ASP A 10 11.73 3.62 22.77
C ASP A 10 12.34 2.81 23.91
N TYR A 11 13.12 1.77 23.59
CA TYR A 11 13.80 0.91 24.54
C TYR A 11 15.26 0.72 24.16
N ASN A 12 16.14 0.63 25.19
CA ASN A 12 17.49 0.14 24.94
C ASN A 12 17.49 -1.40 24.78
N ALA A 13 18.56 -1.93 24.16
CA ALA A 13 18.67 -3.36 23.83
C ALA A 13 18.56 -4.29 25.04
N ASN A 14 19.09 -3.90 26.20
CA ASN A 14 19.07 -4.73 27.41
C ASN A 14 17.65 -4.81 27.98
N THR A 15 16.95 -3.67 28.07
CA THR A 15 15.54 -3.61 28.50
C THR A 15 14.66 -4.40 27.55
N PHE A 16 14.86 -4.24 26.25
CA PHE A 16 14.05 -4.94 25.25
C PHE A 16 14.19 -6.47 25.34
N ARG A 17 15.41 -6.98 25.50
CA ARG A 17 15.67 -8.43 25.65
C ARG A 17 15.02 -9.04 26.88
N SER A 18 14.99 -8.32 27.99
CA SER A 18 14.51 -8.82 29.28
C SER A 18 13.03 -8.55 29.56
N SER A 19 12.40 -7.64 28.78
CA SER A 19 11.04 -7.18 29.02
C SER A 19 10.05 -7.72 28.00
N ARG A 20 9.24 -8.70 28.41
CA ARG A 20 8.11 -9.17 27.61
C ARG A 20 7.15 -8.02 27.25
N TYR A 21 7.01 -7.03 28.12
CA TYR A 21 6.17 -5.86 27.84
C TYR A 21 6.70 -5.04 26.67
N ALA A 22 8.00 -4.77 26.61
CA ALA A 22 8.62 -4.06 25.49
C ALA A 22 8.46 -4.83 24.15
N GLN A 23 8.65 -6.15 24.18
CA GLN A 23 8.45 -7.03 23.03
C GLN A 23 6.99 -7.06 22.58
N LYS A 24 6.05 -7.06 23.53
CA LYS A 24 4.62 -6.97 23.26
C LYS A 24 4.26 -5.64 22.58
N GLN A 25 4.81 -4.53 23.05
CA GLN A 25 4.60 -3.22 22.41
C GLN A 25 5.12 -3.16 20.97
N ALA A 26 6.29 -3.76 20.69
CA ALA A 26 6.80 -3.86 19.33
C ALA A 26 5.83 -4.66 18.43
N LEU A 27 5.32 -5.78 18.95
CA LEU A 27 4.33 -6.58 18.23
C LEU A 27 3.01 -5.82 18.02
N GLU A 28 2.53 -5.07 19.02
CA GLU A 28 1.34 -4.22 18.91
C GLU A 28 1.48 -3.19 17.80
N LYS A 29 2.60 -2.45 17.78
CA LYS A 29 2.91 -1.50 16.70
C LYS A 29 2.94 -2.15 15.33
N PHE A 30 3.45 -3.37 15.23
CA PHE A 30 3.47 -4.11 13.98
C PHE A 30 2.07 -4.58 13.54
N LEU A 31 1.28 -5.09 14.47
CA LEU A 31 -0.08 -5.56 14.20
C LEU A 31 -1.00 -4.46 13.65
N ILE A 32 -0.82 -3.20 14.07
CA ILE A 32 -1.55 -2.03 13.54
C ILE A 32 -1.41 -1.94 12.00
N ARG A 33 -0.33 -2.44 11.45
CA ARG A 33 -0.07 -2.40 10.00
C ARG A 33 -0.72 -3.54 9.22
N ILE A 34 -0.83 -4.72 9.84
CA ILE A 34 -1.19 -5.94 9.10
C ILE A 34 -2.49 -6.59 9.54
N ALA A 35 -3.00 -6.27 10.72
CA ALA A 35 -4.20 -6.88 11.27
C ALA A 35 -5.43 -5.98 11.07
N ASP A 36 -6.61 -6.63 11.08
CA ASP A 36 -7.89 -5.92 11.04
C ASP A 36 -8.01 -4.96 12.25
N PRO A 37 -8.40 -3.70 12.08
CA PRO A 37 -8.60 -2.78 13.19
C PRO A 37 -9.54 -3.32 14.27
N ASP A 38 -10.51 -4.15 13.94
CA ASP A 38 -11.43 -4.77 14.89
C ASP A 38 -10.74 -5.75 15.86
N ILE A 39 -9.52 -6.19 15.52
CA ILE A 39 -8.73 -7.10 16.37
C ILE A 39 -8.39 -6.48 17.73
N TYR A 40 -8.24 -5.14 17.77
CA TYR A 40 -7.93 -4.41 19.00
C TYR A 40 -9.11 -4.36 19.99
N ASN A 41 -10.31 -4.63 19.51
CA ASN A 41 -11.51 -4.72 20.35
C ASN A 41 -11.63 -6.07 21.09
N LEU A 42 -10.74 -7.03 20.79
CA LEU A 42 -10.74 -8.33 21.42
C LEU A 42 -9.78 -8.34 22.65
N PRO A 43 -10.31 -8.37 23.88
CA PRO A 43 -9.48 -8.38 25.07
C PRO A 43 -8.54 -9.60 25.07
N ASN A 44 -7.28 -9.36 25.42
CA ASN A 44 -6.22 -10.39 25.52
C ASN A 44 -5.85 -11.12 24.21
N LEU A 45 -6.19 -10.56 23.03
CA LEU A 45 -5.91 -11.20 21.76
C LEU A 45 -4.41 -11.46 21.58
N ILE A 46 -3.57 -10.47 21.89
CA ILE A 46 -2.11 -10.61 21.75
C ILE A 46 -1.59 -11.71 22.67
N ASP A 47 -2.03 -11.76 23.91
CA ASP A 47 -1.62 -12.82 24.84
C ASP A 47 -2.12 -14.21 24.40
N ARG A 48 -3.25 -14.28 23.71
CA ARG A 48 -3.82 -15.52 23.17
C ARG A 48 -3.08 -16.05 21.96
N PHE A 49 -2.82 -15.17 20.96
CA PHE A 49 -2.19 -15.55 19.70
C PHE A 49 -0.67 -15.55 19.79
N PHE A 50 -0.11 -14.67 20.60
CA PHE A 50 1.33 -14.44 20.72
C PHE A 50 1.79 -14.54 22.18
N PRO A 51 1.67 -15.73 22.82
CA PRO A 51 2.02 -15.89 24.22
C PRO A 51 3.51 -15.64 24.52
N ASP A 52 4.36 -15.70 23.50
CA ASP A 52 5.79 -15.45 23.57
C ASP A 52 6.24 -14.51 22.43
N PRO A 53 6.11 -13.18 22.58
CA PRO A 53 6.35 -12.21 21.49
C PRO A 53 7.76 -12.26 20.92
N ILE A 54 8.77 -12.63 21.69
CA ILE A 54 10.17 -12.68 21.23
C ILE A 54 10.37 -13.65 20.05
N ARG A 55 9.57 -14.69 19.92
CA ARG A 55 9.63 -15.66 18.83
C ARG A 55 9.31 -15.07 17.46
N TYR A 56 8.63 -13.93 17.43
CA TYR A 56 8.20 -13.23 16.23
C TYR A 56 9.12 -12.05 15.88
N ILE A 57 10.24 -11.90 16.60
CA ILE A 57 11.25 -10.89 16.35
C ILE A 57 12.43 -11.56 15.66
N LYS A 58 12.77 -11.09 14.44
CA LYS A 58 13.94 -11.58 13.67
C LYS A 58 15.24 -10.99 14.24
N GLN A 59 15.25 -9.67 14.40
CA GLN A 59 16.41 -8.92 14.92
C GLN A 59 15.96 -7.57 15.47
N PHE A 60 16.84 -6.89 16.16
CA PHE A 60 16.69 -5.50 16.52
C PHE A 60 18.06 -4.79 16.55
N GLU A 61 18.06 -3.54 16.15
CA GLU A 61 19.26 -2.72 16.04
C GLU A 61 19.00 -1.30 16.59
N PRO A 62 20.05 -0.52 16.92
CA PRO A 62 19.88 0.85 17.40
C PRO A 62 19.15 1.74 16.37
N GLY A 63 18.10 2.42 16.82
CA GLY A 63 17.38 3.44 16.07
C GLY A 63 18.05 4.82 16.15
N LYS A 64 17.57 5.76 15.35
CA LYS A 64 18.18 7.09 15.23
C LYS A 64 18.10 7.93 16.51
N ASN A 65 17.07 7.73 17.34
CA ASN A 65 16.79 8.55 18.52
C ASN A 65 17.10 7.84 19.86
N GLY A 66 17.98 6.84 19.84
CA GLY A 66 18.33 6.07 21.04
C GLY A 66 17.37 4.94 21.39
N GLY A 67 16.31 4.73 20.59
CA GLY A 67 15.42 3.59 20.64
C GLY A 67 15.98 2.39 19.85
N LEU A 68 15.11 1.45 19.50
CA LEU A 68 15.44 0.27 18.71
C LEU A 68 14.53 0.19 17.46
N ILE A 69 15.11 -0.18 16.35
CA ILE A 69 14.39 -0.68 15.18
C ILE A 69 14.28 -2.21 15.35
N VAL A 70 13.06 -2.72 15.38
CA VAL A 70 12.76 -4.14 15.58
C VAL A 70 12.19 -4.70 14.29
N SER A 71 12.90 -5.67 13.71
CA SER A 71 12.45 -6.41 12.52
C SER A 71 11.61 -7.60 12.94
N MET A 72 10.35 -7.61 12.49
CA MET A 72 9.36 -8.64 12.81
C MET A 72 9.37 -9.78 11.80
N ASN A 73 9.04 -10.99 12.25
CA ASN A 73 8.77 -12.12 11.37
C ASN A 73 7.33 -12.06 10.88
N GLY A 74 7.09 -11.22 9.85
CA GLY A 74 5.74 -10.96 9.33
C GLY A 74 5.02 -12.21 8.88
N ASP A 75 5.72 -13.14 8.20
CA ASP A 75 5.12 -14.37 7.67
C ASP A 75 4.61 -15.26 8.81
N ALA A 76 5.41 -15.45 9.85
CA ALA A 76 5.00 -16.23 11.02
C ALA A 76 3.83 -15.58 11.78
N ILE A 77 3.79 -14.24 11.85
CA ILE A 77 2.70 -13.50 12.50
C ILE A 77 1.42 -13.64 11.67
N GLN A 78 1.49 -13.46 10.34
CA GLN A 78 0.35 -13.61 9.44
C GLN A 78 -0.21 -15.03 9.50
N GLU A 79 0.64 -16.06 9.51
CA GLU A 79 0.22 -17.45 9.62
C GLU A 79 -0.59 -17.71 10.91
N VAL A 80 -0.12 -17.16 12.04
CA VAL A 80 -0.83 -17.30 13.33
C VAL A 80 -2.20 -16.62 13.27
N LEU A 81 -2.27 -15.40 12.72
CA LEU A 81 -3.53 -14.67 12.57
C LEU A 81 -4.52 -15.40 11.67
N LEU A 82 -4.08 -15.87 10.49
CA LEU A 82 -4.91 -16.61 9.54
C LEU A 82 -5.42 -17.91 10.13
N LYS A 83 -4.58 -18.71 10.81
CA LYS A 83 -4.98 -19.92 11.53
C LYS A 83 -5.98 -19.62 12.65
N GLY A 84 -5.86 -18.47 13.28
CA GLY A 84 -6.81 -17.94 14.26
C GLY A 84 -8.10 -17.41 13.64
N GLY A 85 -8.22 -17.43 12.31
CA GLY A 85 -9.37 -16.95 11.54
C GLY A 85 -9.49 -15.43 11.53
N GLN A 86 -8.38 -14.72 11.73
CA GLN A 86 -8.30 -13.27 11.59
C GLN A 86 -7.98 -12.88 10.14
N SER A 87 -8.32 -11.66 9.78
CA SER A 87 -7.93 -11.10 8.48
C SER A 87 -6.55 -10.44 8.58
N VAL A 88 -5.79 -10.50 7.51
CA VAL A 88 -4.48 -9.89 7.41
C VAL A 88 -4.35 -9.09 6.11
N TRP A 89 -3.53 -8.06 6.15
CA TRP A 89 -3.12 -7.31 4.97
C TRP A 89 -1.67 -7.65 4.65
N GLY A 90 -1.44 -8.21 3.47
CA GLY A 90 -0.13 -8.65 2.99
C GLY A 90 0.87 -7.51 2.74
N ILE A 91 2.00 -7.87 2.13
CA ILE A 91 3.11 -6.95 1.84
C ILE A 91 2.79 -5.97 0.70
N ASP A 92 1.96 -6.38 -0.24
CA ASP A 92 1.59 -5.54 -1.38
C ASP A 92 0.70 -4.39 -0.94
N ARG A 93 1.27 -3.20 -1.02
CA ARG A 93 0.62 -1.95 -0.61
C ARG A 93 0.55 -1.02 -1.81
N PRO A 94 -0.65 -0.62 -2.22
CA PRO A 94 -0.78 0.37 -3.27
C PRO A 94 -0.21 1.71 -2.81
N VAL A 95 0.39 2.44 -3.74
CA VAL A 95 0.73 3.84 -3.51
C VAL A 95 -0.54 4.68 -3.69
N VAL A 96 -0.80 5.58 -2.75
CA VAL A 96 -1.88 6.56 -2.85
C VAL A 96 -1.28 7.94 -3.04
N MET A 97 -1.65 8.64 -4.11
CA MET A 97 -1.28 10.03 -4.32
C MET A 97 -2.09 10.91 -3.37
N VAL A 98 -1.40 11.74 -2.58
CA VAL A 98 -2.02 12.72 -1.69
C VAL A 98 -1.90 14.10 -2.30
N LEU A 99 -3.03 14.65 -2.72
CA LEU A 99 -3.14 15.99 -3.29
C LEU A 99 -3.86 16.89 -2.29
N VAL A 100 -3.17 17.88 -1.75
CA VAL A 100 -3.74 18.80 -0.77
C VAL A 100 -3.62 20.23 -1.27
N ALA A 101 -4.77 20.85 -1.53
CA ALA A 101 -4.87 22.26 -1.87
C ALA A 101 -5.23 23.07 -0.62
N ILE A 102 -4.43 24.10 -0.31
CA ILE A 102 -4.62 24.96 0.86
C ILE A 102 -4.86 26.40 0.41
N ASP A 103 -5.95 26.98 0.86
CA ASP A 103 -6.19 28.43 0.80
C ASP A 103 -5.63 29.07 2.08
N MET A 104 -4.50 29.77 1.94
CA MET A 104 -3.80 30.44 3.05
C MET A 104 -4.44 31.79 3.40
N GLY A 105 -5.50 32.19 2.71
CA GLY A 105 -6.12 33.50 2.82
C GLY A 105 -5.37 34.58 2.04
N MET A 106 -6.01 35.75 1.88
CA MET A 106 -5.46 36.91 1.15
C MET A 106 -5.04 36.63 -0.31
N GLY A 107 -5.61 35.54 -0.92
CA GLY A 107 -5.26 35.13 -2.30
C GLY A 107 -4.04 34.22 -2.40
N GLU A 108 -3.38 33.92 -1.31
CA GLU A 108 -2.27 32.95 -1.28
C GLU A 108 -2.83 31.52 -1.30
N ARG A 109 -2.39 30.72 -2.27
CA ARG A 109 -2.87 29.37 -2.54
C ARG A 109 -1.71 28.44 -2.83
N VAL A 110 -1.70 27.27 -2.20
CA VAL A 110 -0.62 26.30 -2.34
C VAL A 110 -1.15 24.90 -2.55
N ILE A 111 -0.38 24.07 -3.27
CA ILE A 111 -0.49 22.62 -3.26
C ILE A 111 0.70 22.09 -2.47
N ILE A 112 0.46 21.17 -1.53
CA ILE A 112 1.55 20.50 -0.83
C ILE A 112 2.30 19.62 -1.82
N ASN A 113 3.61 19.81 -1.89
CA ASN A 113 4.51 19.00 -2.71
C ASN A 113 5.51 18.20 -1.86
N SER A 114 6.26 17.30 -2.49
CA SER A 114 7.23 16.43 -1.82
C SER A 114 8.32 17.20 -1.08
N SER A 115 8.79 18.32 -1.62
CA SER A 115 9.82 19.19 -1.03
C SER A 115 9.25 20.34 -0.17
N PHE A 116 7.93 20.37 0.07
CA PHE A 116 7.32 21.42 0.86
C PHE A 116 7.90 21.43 2.29
N GLY A 117 8.51 22.55 2.65
CA GLY A 117 9.17 22.73 3.95
C GLY A 117 10.69 22.50 3.94
N ASP A 118 11.28 21.93 2.88
CA ASP A 118 12.73 21.71 2.77
C ASP A 118 13.50 23.02 2.48
N GLU A 119 12.82 24.05 2.03
CA GLU A 119 13.43 25.35 1.79
C GLU A 119 13.71 26.08 3.11
N LEU A 120 14.98 26.30 3.41
CA LEU A 120 15.55 26.96 4.61
C LEU A 120 15.05 28.39 4.88
N TYR A 121 14.11 28.92 4.09
CA TYR A 121 13.74 30.33 4.10
C TYR A 121 12.29 30.65 4.43
N SER A 122 11.46 29.66 4.76
CA SER A 122 10.08 29.96 5.10
C SER A 122 9.93 30.35 6.58
N LYS A 123 10.04 31.66 6.83
CA LYS A 123 9.87 32.26 8.17
C LYS A 123 8.42 32.52 8.58
N SER A 124 7.44 32.05 7.80
CA SER A 124 6.03 32.26 8.12
C SER A 124 5.52 31.16 9.04
N ASN A 125 4.90 31.51 10.16
CA ASN A 125 4.24 30.55 11.06
C ASN A 125 3.22 29.68 10.34
N LYS A 126 2.60 30.18 9.27
CA LYS A 126 1.62 29.43 8.45
C LYS A 126 2.29 28.28 7.69
N ILE A 127 3.41 28.54 7.04
CA ILE A 127 4.16 27.52 6.28
C ILE A 127 4.69 26.45 7.21
N ASN A 128 5.20 26.84 8.40
CA ASN A 128 5.63 25.86 9.41
C ASN A 128 4.47 24.94 9.86
N ARG A 129 3.25 25.46 10.01
CA ARG A 129 2.08 24.64 10.34
C ARG A 129 1.75 23.63 9.24
N VAL A 130 1.80 24.04 8.00
CA VAL A 130 1.56 23.16 6.84
C VAL A 130 2.64 22.09 6.72
N GLN A 131 3.89 22.44 7.00
CA GLN A 131 5.00 21.47 7.04
C GLN A 131 4.78 20.43 8.13
N LEU A 132 4.48 20.86 9.37
CA LEU A 132 4.19 19.95 10.48
C LEU A 132 3.02 19.02 10.15
N MET A 133 1.95 19.55 9.56
CA MET A 133 0.81 18.75 9.10
C MET A 133 1.23 17.68 8.08
N LYS A 134 2.07 18.04 7.08
CA LYS A 134 2.60 17.08 6.09
C LYS A 134 3.41 15.98 6.77
N GLU A 135 4.31 16.36 7.69
CA GLU A 135 5.13 15.42 8.47
C GLU A 135 4.26 14.50 9.31
N GLU A 136 3.22 15.01 9.96
CA GLU A 136 2.27 14.23 10.74
C GLU A 136 1.49 13.23 9.86
N MET A 137 1.00 13.65 8.69
CA MET A 137 0.37 12.74 7.73
C MET A 137 1.33 11.62 7.29
N GLN A 138 2.61 11.93 7.05
CA GLN A 138 3.64 10.95 6.69
C GLN A 138 3.94 9.98 7.84
N ASN A 139 4.00 10.47 9.08
CA ASN A 139 4.22 9.64 10.27
C ASN A 139 3.06 8.66 10.48
N VAL A 140 1.81 9.14 10.39
CA VAL A 140 0.62 8.28 10.50
C VAL A 140 0.60 7.23 9.38
N ALA A 141 0.92 7.61 8.14
CA ALA A 141 1.00 6.66 7.04
C ALA A 141 2.06 5.57 7.30
N GLN A 142 3.21 5.95 7.85
CA GLN A 142 4.26 5.03 8.25
C GLN A 142 3.81 4.10 9.38
N GLU A 143 3.14 4.63 10.42
CA GLU A 143 2.61 3.85 11.53
C GLU A 143 1.57 2.84 11.06
N ARG A 144 0.69 3.25 10.13
CA ARG A 144 -0.35 2.41 9.54
C ARG A 144 0.15 1.49 8.43
N GLY A 145 1.43 1.62 8.02
CA GLY A 145 2.05 0.80 6.98
C GLY A 145 1.44 1.01 5.60
N ILE A 146 0.97 2.21 5.28
CA ILE A 146 0.50 2.58 3.95
C ILE A 146 1.51 3.46 3.22
N TYR A 147 1.54 3.38 1.89
CA TYR A 147 2.42 4.19 1.07
C TYR A 147 1.65 5.36 0.49
N ILE A 148 2.07 6.57 0.86
CA ILE A 148 1.55 7.81 0.30
C ILE A 148 2.66 8.56 -0.44
N ALA A 149 2.29 9.23 -1.52
CA ALA A 149 3.17 10.10 -2.28
C ALA A 149 2.55 11.51 -2.39
N PHE A 150 3.36 12.53 -2.20
CA PHE A 150 3.01 13.91 -2.55
C PHE A 150 3.63 14.24 -3.91
N PRO A 151 2.97 15.06 -4.77
CA PRO A 151 3.52 15.45 -6.06
C PRO A 151 4.80 16.25 -5.89
N GLU A 152 5.70 16.17 -6.84
CA GLU A 152 6.89 17.04 -6.87
C GLU A 152 6.57 18.48 -7.29
N MET A 153 5.47 18.64 -8.04
CA MET A 153 5.08 19.89 -8.68
C MET A 153 6.19 20.44 -9.59
N SER A 154 6.81 19.54 -10.35
CA SER A 154 7.76 19.86 -11.41
C SER A 154 7.13 20.77 -12.48
N LEU A 155 7.94 21.34 -13.38
CA LEU A 155 7.41 22.18 -14.48
C LEU A 155 6.40 21.41 -15.34
N GLU A 156 6.63 20.12 -15.57
CA GLU A 156 5.71 19.26 -16.34
C GLU A 156 4.41 19.01 -15.58
N GLU A 157 4.47 18.74 -14.29
CA GLU A 157 3.29 18.53 -13.46
C GLU A 157 2.45 19.79 -13.32
N ARG A 158 3.09 20.96 -13.16
CA ARG A 158 2.40 22.27 -13.13
C ARG A 158 1.74 22.62 -14.46
N GLY A 159 2.18 22.02 -15.56
CA GLY A 159 1.54 22.14 -16.87
C GLY A 159 0.24 21.36 -16.99
N VAL A 160 0.05 20.34 -16.12
CA VAL A 160 -1.12 19.44 -16.15
C VAL A 160 -2.04 19.69 -14.94
N LEU A 161 -1.48 19.98 -13.77
CA LEU A 161 -2.20 20.11 -12.51
C LEU A 161 -1.91 21.45 -11.84
N ASN A 162 -2.97 22.21 -11.57
CA ASN A 162 -2.88 23.47 -10.84
C ASN A 162 -3.78 23.45 -9.58
N TYR A 163 -3.69 24.50 -8.76
CA TYR A 163 -4.48 24.61 -7.53
C TYR A 163 -5.99 24.44 -7.77
N SER A 164 -6.53 25.05 -8.83
CA SER A 164 -7.96 24.99 -9.12
C SER A 164 -8.40 23.58 -9.50
N ASP A 165 -7.55 22.79 -10.13
CA ASP A 165 -7.84 21.38 -10.48
C ASP A 165 -8.02 20.54 -9.22
N VAL A 166 -7.10 20.67 -8.26
CA VAL A 166 -7.16 19.95 -6.96
C VAL A 166 -8.37 20.44 -6.15
N TRP A 167 -8.56 21.76 -6.07
CA TRP A 167 -9.66 22.36 -5.31
C TRP A 167 -11.05 22.00 -5.87
N ALA A 168 -11.21 22.00 -7.19
CA ALA A 168 -12.45 21.64 -7.87
C ALA A 168 -12.65 20.12 -8.03
N GLY A 169 -11.58 19.33 -7.89
CA GLY A 169 -11.64 17.88 -8.05
C GLY A 169 -11.67 17.43 -9.51
N PHE A 170 -10.86 18.06 -10.38
CA PHE A 170 -10.72 17.61 -11.79
C PHE A 170 -9.92 16.31 -11.86
N ILE A 171 -10.66 15.21 -11.85
CA ILE A 171 -10.15 13.84 -11.69
C ILE A 171 -9.11 13.50 -12.75
N ASP A 172 -9.33 13.82 -14.02
CA ASP A 172 -8.42 13.46 -15.12
C ASP A 172 -7.03 14.07 -14.92
N ASN A 173 -6.95 15.35 -14.55
CA ASN A 173 -5.66 16.02 -14.31
C ASN A 173 -4.94 15.43 -13.09
N MET A 174 -5.70 15.10 -12.04
CA MET A 174 -5.15 14.48 -10.83
C MET A 174 -4.59 13.09 -11.11
N PHE A 175 -5.32 12.24 -11.85
CA PHE A 175 -4.83 10.89 -12.20
C PHE A 175 -3.67 10.92 -13.20
N ASN A 176 -3.60 11.90 -14.10
CA ASN A 176 -2.45 12.09 -14.99
C ASN A 176 -1.15 12.34 -14.21
N VAL A 177 -1.21 13.06 -13.10
CA VAL A 177 -0.05 13.23 -12.21
C VAL A 177 0.18 11.98 -11.37
N ALA A 178 -0.87 11.38 -10.79
CA ALA A 178 -0.76 10.19 -9.95
C ALA A 178 -0.11 9.01 -10.69
N ALA A 179 -0.40 8.84 -11.98
CA ALA A 179 0.19 7.77 -12.80
C ALA A 179 1.73 7.82 -12.89
N ARG A 180 2.35 8.98 -12.70
CA ARG A 180 3.83 9.13 -12.68
C ARG A 180 4.46 8.50 -11.44
N TYR A 181 3.66 8.27 -10.40
CA TYR A 181 4.06 7.70 -9.11
C TYR A 181 3.56 6.26 -8.94
N ASP A 182 3.14 5.63 -10.02
CA ASP A 182 2.48 4.32 -10.01
C ASP A 182 1.27 4.27 -9.05
N ALA A 183 0.63 5.43 -8.81
CA ALA A 183 -0.52 5.57 -7.93
C ALA A 183 -1.82 5.46 -8.72
N SER A 184 -2.63 4.46 -8.39
CA SER A 184 -3.96 4.23 -8.97
C SER A 184 -5.11 4.77 -8.11
N MET A 185 -4.78 5.40 -6.99
CA MET A 185 -5.73 5.99 -6.04
C MET A 185 -5.24 7.36 -5.59
N ILE A 186 -6.19 8.23 -5.26
CA ILE A 186 -5.91 9.60 -4.84
C ILE A 186 -6.68 9.93 -3.56
N LEU A 187 -5.99 10.51 -2.59
CA LEU A 187 -6.59 11.21 -1.47
C LEU A 187 -6.47 12.72 -1.74
N ASN A 188 -7.59 13.35 -2.03
CA ASN A 188 -7.66 14.79 -2.29
C ASN A 188 -8.17 15.53 -1.06
N GLY A 189 -7.39 16.53 -0.58
CA GLY A 189 -7.73 17.37 0.58
C GLY A 189 -7.92 18.83 0.16
N LYS A 190 -8.96 19.47 0.72
CA LYS A 190 -9.26 20.89 0.56
C LYS A 190 -9.24 21.54 1.94
N ILE A 191 -8.26 22.39 2.18
CA ILE A 191 -7.99 22.97 3.49
C ILE A 191 -8.03 24.49 3.40
N ARG A 192 -8.78 25.12 4.32
CA ARG A 192 -8.66 26.55 4.59
C ARG A 192 -7.79 26.78 5.81
N ASP A 193 -6.93 27.78 5.79
CA ASP A 193 -5.95 28.05 6.84
C ASP A 193 -6.58 28.20 8.24
N ASP A 194 -7.79 28.74 8.33
CA ASP A 194 -8.59 28.87 9.54
C ASP A 194 -9.28 27.57 9.97
N GLU A 195 -9.40 26.59 9.07
CA GLU A 195 -10.12 25.31 9.24
C GLU A 195 -9.19 24.09 9.16
N ILE A 196 -7.88 24.25 9.39
CA ILE A 196 -6.90 23.13 9.29
C ILE A 196 -7.32 21.90 10.10
N ASN A 197 -8.00 22.09 11.22
CA ASN A 197 -8.40 21.00 12.11
C ASN A 197 -9.60 20.20 11.60
N ILE A 198 -10.39 20.72 10.65
CA ILE A 198 -11.53 20.03 10.06
C ILE A 198 -11.58 20.38 8.59
N SER A 199 -11.23 19.43 7.74
CA SER A 199 -11.07 19.66 6.30
C SER A 199 -11.89 18.67 5.49
N GLU A 200 -12.22 19.07 4.26
CA GLU A 200 -12.93 18.21 3.29
C GLU A 200 -11.93 17.29 2.58
N TRP A 201 -12.24 16.01 2.56
CA TRP A 201 -11.44 14.98 1.91
C TRP A 201 -12.25 14.16 0.95
N GLN A 202 -11.64 13.77 -0.15
CA GLN A 202 -12.20 12.90 -1.18
C GLN A 202 -11.21 11.78 -1.50
N PHE A 203 -11.63 10.56 -1.30
CA PHE A 203 -10.83 9.40 -1.70
C PHE A 203 -11.35 8.88 -3.02
N TYR A 204 -10.49 8.88 -4.05
CA TYR A 204 -10.78 8.37 -5.38
C TYR A 204 -10.07 7.05 -5.60
N SER A 205 -10.80 6.07 -6.08
CA SER A 205 -10.29 4.80 -6.62
C SER A 205 -10.91 4.56 -8.00
N ASP A 206 -10.47 3.51 -8.70
CA ASP A 206 -10.96 3.12 -10.02
C ASP A 206 -12.49 3.03 -10.16
N LYS A 207 -13.21 2.78 -9.07
CA LYS A 207 -14.65 2.50 -9.06
C LYS A 207 -15.47 3.37 -8.11
N SER A 208 -14.84 4.20 -7.30
CA SER A 208 -15.56 4.93 -6.27
C SER A 208 -14.91 6.27 -5.93
N ALA A 209 -15.75 7.22 -5.56
CA ALA A 209 -15.36 8.43 -4.86
C ALA A 209 -16.07 8.43 -3.49
N ILE A 210 -15.31 8.68 -2.44
CA ILE A 210 -15.82 8.72 -1.06
C ILE A 210 -15.45 10.06 -0.46
N ASP A 211 -16.48 10.85 -0.09
CA ASP A 211 -16.30 12.14 0.54
C ASP A 211 -16.39 11.98 2.06
N PHE A 212 -15.54 12.67 2.79
CA PHE A 212 -15.60 12.71 4.26
C PHE A 212 -14.92 13.95 4.81
N ILE A 213 -15.22 14.24 6.09
CA ILE A 213 -14.62 15.34 6.84
C ILE A 213 -13.73 14.73 7.93
N ALA A 214 -12.52 15.27 8.07
CA ALA A 214 -11.56 14.80 9.05
C ALA A 214 -10.44 15.83 9.28
N THR A 215 -9.67 15.66 10.37
CA THR A 215 -8.35 16.28 10.47
C THR A 215 -7.40 15.64 9.43
N PRO A 216 -6.30 16.26 9.06
CA PRO A 216 -5.31 15.65 8.17
C PRO A 216 -4.79 14.30 8.65
N GLU A 217 -4.52 14.16 9.95
CA GLU A 217 -4.12 12.91 10.61
C GLU A 217 -5.22 11.84 10.50
N ASP A 218 -6.46 12.19 10.87
CA ASP A 218 -7.60 11.26 10.77
C ASP A 218 -7.93 10.89 9.33
N ALA A 219 -7.63 11.75 8.36
CA ALA A 219 -7.82 11.43 6.95
C ALA A 219 -6.90 10.29 6.51
N ILE A 220 -5.64 10.29 6.95
CA ILE A 220 -4.70 9.19 6.69
C ILE A 220 -5.13 7.92 7.44
N ASN A 221 -5.61 8.03 8.68
CA ASN A 221 -6.15 6.88 9.42
C ASN A 221 -7.37 6.26 8.71
N LYS A 222 -8.32 7.08 8.27
CA LYS A 222 -9.48 6.61 7.50
C LYS A 222 -9.08 6.01 6.16
N LEU A 223 -8.10 6.60 5.48
CA LEU A 223 -7.53 6.02 4.25
C LEU A 223 -6.99 4.62 4.53
N ALA A 224 -6.19 4.45 5.58
CA ALA A 224 -5.65 3.15 5.96
C ALA A 224 -6.76 2.12 6.25
N ASP A 225 -7.85 2.52 6.94
CA ASP A 225 -8.99 1.65 7.20
C ASP A 225 -9.74 1.27 5.91
N MET A 226 -9.91 2.21 4.97
CA MET A 226 -10.53 1.92 3.67
C MET A 226 -9.69 0.96 2.83
N LEU A 227 -8.37 1.16 2.82
CA LEU A 227 -7.44 0.26 2.14
C LEU A 227 -7.41 -1.12 2.80
N ALA A 228 -7.37 -1.17 4.13
CA ALA A 228 -7.43 -2.42 4.89
C ALA A 228 -8.68 -3.24 4.54
N LYS A 229 -9.86 -2.63 4.55
CA LYS A 229 -11.12 -3.28 4.15
C LYS A 229 -11.09 -3.82 2.71
N ARG A 230 -10.35 -3.17 1.83
CA ARG A 230 -10.24 -3.57 0.43
C ARG A 230 -9.24 -4.71 0.23
N TYR A 231 -8.08 -4.66 0.88
CA TYR A 231 -6.95 -5.54 0.59
C TYR A 231 -6.74 -6.65 1.61
N MET A 232 -7.41 -6.60 2.75
CA MET A 232 -7.34 -7.69 3.72
C MET A 232 -8.01 -8.96 3.22
N TYR A 233 -7.40 -10.09 3.55
CA TYR A 233 -7.94 -11.41 3.30
C TYR A 233 -7.94 -12.24 4.58
N SER A 234 -8.81 -13.25 4.64
CA SER A 234 -8.99 -14.11 5.79
C SER A 234 -8.82 -15.56 5.38
N GLY A 235 -8.13 -16.35 6.17
CA GLY A 235 -8.00 -17.79 5.96
C GLY A 235 -9.32 -18.58 6.03
N LYS A 236 -10.44 -17.93 6.38
CA LYS A 236 -11.78 -18.54 6.38
C LYS A 236 -12.44 -18.54 5.00
N VAL A 237 -12.02 -17.64 4.12
CA VAL A 237 -12.60 -17.55 2.76
C VAL A 237 -11.69 -18.34 1.82
N PRO A 238 -12.20 -19.35 1.11
CA PRO A 238 -11.38 -20.11 0.19
C PRO A 238 -10.85 -19.20 -0.93
N PRO A 239 -9.59 -19.38 -1.36
CA PRO A 239 -8.99 -18.58 -2.41
C PRO A 239 -9.77 -18.72 -3.72
N LYS A 240 -9.84 -17.65 -4.46
CA LYS A 240 -10.40 -17.64 -5.82
C LYS A 240 -9.37 -18.18 -6.79
N LYS A 241 -9.84 -18.73 -7.92
CA LYS A 241 -8.94 -19.25 -8.95
C LYS A 241 -9.07 -18.48 -10.25
N VAL A 242 -7.94 -18.23 -10.90
CA VAL A 242 -7.87 -17.61 -12.22
C VAL A 242 -6.81 -18.34 -13.05
N ASN A 243 -7.06 -18.43 -14.36
CA ASN A 243 -6.05 -18.90 -15.30
C ASN A 243 -5.24 -17.72 -15.78
N MET A 244 -3.91 -17.83 -15.73
CA MET A 244 -2.98 -16.83 -16.25
C MET A 244 -2.14 -17.44 -17.37
N PHE A 245 -2.10 -16.76 -18.48
CA PHE A 245 -1.35 -17.14 -19.67
C PHE A 245 -0.23 -16.12 -19.88
N PHE A 246 1.01 -16.61 -20.01
CA PHE A 246 2.19 -15.80 -20.27
C PHE A 246 2.79 -16.24 -21.60
N SER A 247 2.87 -15.33 -22.57
CA SER A 247 3.60 -15.49 -23.84
C SER A 247 5.02 -14.93 -23.74
N GLY A 248 5.87 -15.24 -24.73
CA GLY A 248 7.26 -14.78 -24.75
C GLY A 248 8.19 -15.55 -23.84
N ILE A 249 7.84 -16.76 -23.45
CA ILE A 249 8.66 -17.64 -22.62
C ILE A 249 9.54 -18.52 -23.52
N GLU A 250 10.74 -18.05 -23.82
CA GLU A 250 11.65 -18.69 -24.78
C GLU A 250 12.74 -19.55 -24.09
N SER A 251 12.89 -19.40 -22.75
CA SER A 251 13.90 -20.09 -21.99
C SER A 251 13.40 -20.54 -20.62
N ILE A 252 14.16 -21.42 -19.96
CA ILE A 252 13.90 -21.83 -18.57
C ILE A 252 14.07 -20.66 -17.61
N ASP A 253 14.96 -19.72 -17.93
CA ASP A 253 15.19 -18.54 -17.11
C ASP A 253 13.97 -17.61 -17.14
N ASN A 254 13.37 -17.37 -18.33
CA ASN A 254 12.13 -16.60 -18.45
C ASN A 254 10.99 -17.25 -17.67
N PHE A 255 10.90 -18.59 -17.71
CA PHE A 255 9.93 -19.34 -16.89
C PHE A 255 10.18 -19.10 -15.40
N GLY A 256 11.45 -19.18 -14.97
CA GLY A 256 11.87 -18.95 -13.59
C GLY A 256 11.49 -17.56 -13.08
N GLU A 257 11.68 -16.54 -13.92
CA GLU A 257 11.31 -15.16 -13.57
C GLU A 257 9.81 -14.95 -13.42
N VAL A 258 8.98 -15.55 -14.31
CA VAL A 258 7.52 -15.54 -14.16
C VAL A 258 7.11 -16.25 -12.87
N TYR A 259 7.75 -17.39 -12.58
CA TYR A 259 7.51 -18.16 -11.37
C TYR A 259 7.80 -17.33 -10.12
N LEU A 260 8.97 -16.69 -10.04
CA LEU A 260 9.37 -15.83 -8.93
C LEU A 260 8.48 -14.59 -8.80
N ALA A 261 8.02 -14.04 -9.93
CA ALA A 261 7.11 -12.90 -9.90
C ALA A 261 5.74 -13.25 -9.32
N LEU A 262 5.20 -14.44 -9.62
CA LEU A 262 3.96 -14.94 -9.02
C LEU A 262 4.14 -15.24 -7.53
N ASP A 263 5.27 -15.83 -7.14
CA ASP A 263 5.62 -16.13 -5.75
C ASP A 263 5.78 -14.86 -4.90
N GLY A 264 6.22 -13.77 -5.53
CA GLY A 264 6.36 -12.46 -4.87
C GLY A 264 5.05 -11.71 -4.63
N LEU A 265 3.92 -12.15 -5.19
CA LEU A 265 2.63 -11.49 -5.01
C LEU A 265 1.94 -11.98 -3.75
N SER A 266 1.76 -11.14 -2.74
CA SER A 266 1.13 -11.53 -1.46
C SER A 266 -0.34 -11.95 -1.60
N MET A 267 -1.01 -11.54 -2.68
CA MET A 267 -2.37 -11.99 -2.99
C MET A 267 -2.42 -13.42 -3.53
N VAL A 268 -1.31 -13.94 -4.03
CA VAL A 268 -1.20 -15.31 -4.55
C VAL A 268 -0.91 -16.26 -3.40
N GLU A 269 -1.78 -17.23 -3.21
CA GLU A 269 -1.64 -18.25 -2.14
C GLU A 269 -0.98 -19.53 -2.66
N ASP A 270 -1.32 -19.91 -3.88
CA ASP A 270 -0.80 -21.11 -4.54
C ASP A 270 -0.95 -20.99 -6.05
N TYR A 271 -0.06 -21.60 -6.79
CA TYR A 271 -0.15 -21.68 -8.23
C TYR A 271 0.47 -22.97 -8.76
N SER A 272 -0.09 -23.44 -9.86
CA SER A 272 0.41 -24.63 -10.53
C SER A 272 0.41 -24.45 -12.04
N VAL A 273 1.41 -25.03 -12.68
CA VAL A 273 1.49 -25.05 -14.13
C VAL A 273 0.40 -25.94 -14.68
N MET A 274 -0.45 -25.39 -15.54
CA MET A 274 -1.50 -26.12 -16.22
C MET A 274 -1.05 -26.63 -17.58
N ARG A 275 -0.28 -25.80 -18.30
CA ARG A 275 0.22 -26.14 -19.63
C ARG A 275 1.49 -25.35 -19.94
N ILE A 276 2.44 -26.03 -20.58
CA ILE A 276 3.63 -25.42 -21.19
C ILE A 276 3.58 -25.71 -22.68
N GLY A 277 3.91 -24.74 -23.50
CA GLY A 277 4.06 -24.90 -24.96
C GLY A 277 5.21 -24.08 -25.48
N GLU A 278 5.40 -24.10 -26.79
CA GLU A 278 6.44 -23.32 -27.45
C GLU A 278 6.12 -21.82 -27.26
N GLY A 279 7.00 -21.12 -26.55
CA GLY A 279 6.91 -19.68 -26.28
C GLY A 279 5.84 -19.27 -25.26
N PHE A 280 5.23 -20.20 -24.50
CA PHE A 280 4.23 -19.84 -23.49
C PHE A 280 4.15 -20.80 -22.29
N VAL A 281 3.57 -20.27 -21.21
CA VAL A 281 3.15 -21.07 -20.03
C VAL A 281 1.78 -20.61 -19.55
N GLU A 282 0.95 -21.55 -19.13
CA GLU A 282 -0.35 -21.30 -18.52
C GLU A 282 -0.33 -21.81 -17.07
N PHE A 283 -0.69 -20.92 -16.13
CA PHE A 283 -0.85 -21.25 -14.72
C PHE A 283 -2.32 -21.23 -14.32
N ILE A 284 -2.67 -22.07 -13.35
CA ILE A 284 -3.84 -21.86 -12.52
C ILE A 284 -3.36 -21.26 -11.21
N VAL A 285 -3.86 -20.08 -10.88
CA VAL A 285 -3.42 -19.30 -9.73
C VAL A 285 -4.57 -19.18 -8.74
N SER A 286 -4.29 -19.55 -7.49
CA SER A 286 -5.18 -19.37 -6.34
C SER A 286 -4.81 -18.07 -5.66
N TYR A 287 -5.77 -17.14 -5.49
CA TYR A 287 -5.51 -15.82 -4.96
C TYR A 287 -6.58 -15.36 -3.97
N ASN A 288 -6.19 -14.51 -3.05
CA ASN A 288 -7.06 -13.85 -2.08
C ASN A 288 -7.35 -12.40 -2.52
N GLY A 289 -8.47 -11.83 -2.05
CA GLY A 289 -8.83 -10.44 -2.34
C GLY A 289 -9.68 -10.25 -3.60
N PHE A 290 -9.58 -9.08 -4.23
CA PHE A 290 -10.36 -8.72 -5.41
C PHE A 290 -9.58 -8.97 -6.71
N PHE A 291 -10.31 -9.43 -7.73
CA PHE A 291 -9.72 -9.72 -9.05
C PHE A 291 -9.05 -8.51 -9.69
N ASP A 292 -9.67 -7.35 -9.57
CA ASP A 292 -9.16 -6.12 -10.18
C ASP A 292 -7.86 -5.65 -9.50
N ASP A 293 -7.69 -5.92 -8.21
CA ASP A 293 -6.45 -5.60 -7.49
C ASP A 293 -5.31 -6.54 -7.93
N LEU A 294 -5.60 -7.82 -8.14
CA LEU A 294 -4.63 -8.76 -8.74
C LEU A 294 -4.18 -8.30 -10.14
N VAL A 295 -5.13 -7.85 -10.97
CA VAL A 295 -4.83 -7.29 -12.30
C VAL A 295 -3.97 -6.03 -12.17
N THR A 296 -4.26 -5.16 -11.23
CA THR A 296 -3.48 -3.95 -10.98
C THR A 296 -2.05 -4.27 -10.58
N LEU A 297 -1.85 -5.22 -9.65
CA LEU A 297 -0.52 -5.66 -9.23
C LEU A 297 0.29 -6.27 -10.39
N LEU A 298 -0.34 -7.08 -11.22
CA LEU A 298 0.30 -7.65 -12.41
C LEU A 298 0.67 -6.57 -13.43
N ASN A 299 -0.17 -5.56 -13.61
CA ASN A 299 0.09 -4.46 -14.55
C ASN A 299 1.18 -3.50 -14.08
N THR A 300 1.40 -3.38 -12.78
CA THR A 300 2.50 -2.58 -12.21
C THR A 300 3.85 -3.30 -12.26
N ASN A 301 3.84 -4.61 -12.48
CA ASN A 301 5.07 -5.38 -12.65
C ASN A 301 5.67 -5.10 -14.03
N LYS A 302 6.86 -4.49 -14.06
CA LYS A 302 7.55 -4.10 -15.31
C LYS A 302 7.97 -5.27 -16.20
N MET A 303 7.93 -6.50 -15.70
CA MET A 303 8.25 -7.72 -16.45
C MET A 303 7.10 -8.19 -17.33
N PHE A 304 5.89 -7.65 -17.14
CA PHE A 304 4.71 -8.09 -17.86
C PHE A 304 4.01 -6.93 -18.56
N SER A 305 3.51 -7.19 -19.75
CA SER A 305 2.54 -6.33 -20.41
C SER A 305 1.29 -7.12 -20.76
N VAL A 306 0.14 -6.45 -20.77
CA VAL A 306 -1.11 -7.08 -21.21
C VAL A 306 -0.97 -7.50 -22.67
N ASP A 307 -1.12 -8.80 -22.95
CA ASP A 307 -1.07 -9.32 -24.31
C ASP A 307 -2.41 -9.11 -25.00
N LYS A 308 -2.45 -8.09 -25.86
CA LYS A 308 -3.66 -7.71 -26.66
C LYS A 308 -3.76 -8.48 -28.00
N GLU A 309 -2.69 -9.16 -28.41
CA GLU A 309 -2.60 -9.80 -29.73
C GLU A 309 -2.97 -11.28 -29.71
N LEU A 310 -3.13 -11.86 -28.52
CA LEU A 310 -3.56 -13.25 -28.38
C LEU A 310 -5.04 -13.36 -28.79
N ASP A 311 -5.24 -13.52 -30.07
CA ASP A 311 -6.54 -13.81 -30.67
C ASP A 311 -7.00 -15.22 -30.30
N ASP A 312 -8.29 -15.48 -30.41
CA ASP A 312 -8.97 -16.76 -30.15
C ASP A 312 -8.42 -17.98 -30.95
N SER A 313 -7.41 -17.77 -31.78
CA SER A 313 -6.80 -18.76 -32.69
C SER A 313 -6.06 -19.93 -31.95
N LEU A 314 -5.69 -19.79 -30.71
CA LEU A 314 -4.99 -20.84 -29.94
C LEU A 314 -5.93 -21.86 -29.28
N GLY A 315 -7.17 -21.96 -29.72
CA GLY A 315 -8.10 -23.01 -29.27
C GLY A 315 -8.47 -22.88 -27.80
N PHE A 316 -8.54 -21.66 -27.28
CA PHE A 316 -9.15 -21.38 -26.00
C PHE A 316 -10.63 -21.71 -26.10
N ILE A 317 -10.99 -22.96 -25.74
CA ILE A 317 -12.37 -23.34 -25.52
C ILE A 317 -12.97 -22.25 -24.64
N LYS A 318 -14.17 -21.73 -24.99
CA LYS A 318 -14.95 -20.79 -24.17
C LYS A 318 -15.11 -21.37 -22.77
N ARG A 319 -14.09 -21.22 -21.93
CA ARG A 319 -14.15 -21.60 -20.52
C ARG A 319 -14.90 -20.50 -19.80
N LYS A 320 -15.78 -20.87 -18.91
CA LYS A 320 -16.56 -19.98 -18.02
C LYS A 320 -15.67 -19.08 -17.13
N ASN A 321 -14.35 -19.30 -17.10
CA ASN A 321 -13.40 -18.61 -16.25
C ASN A 321 -12.67 -17.52 -17.05
N LYS A 322 -12.51 -16.34 -16.45
CA LYS A 322 -11.67 -15.26 -16.97
C LYS A 322 -10.24 -15.78 -17.12
N ILE A 323 -9.60 -15.50 -18.25
CA ILE A 323 -8.19 -15.80 -18.48
C ILE A 323 -7.47 -14.46 -18.54
N LEU A 324 -6.44 -14.29 -17.71
CA LEU A 324 -5.52 -13.15 -17.80
C LEU A 324 -4.41 -13.49 -18.79
N LYS A 325 -4.16 -12.60 -19.75
CA LYS A 325 -3.16 -12.80 -20.80
C LYS A 325 -2.09 -11.74 -20.70
N TYR A 326 -0.87 -12.16 -20.48
CA TYR A 326 0.31 -11.31 -20.35
C TYR A 326 1.40 -11.76 -21.32
N LYS A 327 2.20 -10.80 -21.77
CA LYS A 327 3.44 -11.03 -22.48
C LYS A 327 4.60 -10.72 -21.58
N TYR A 328 5.53 -11.65 -21.45
CA TYR A 328 6.80 -11.43 -20.76
C TYR A 328 7.67 -10.46 -21.58
N ILE A 329 8.22 -9.45 -20.91
CA ILE A 329 9.09 -8.44 -21.53
C ILE A 329 10.52 -8.72 -21.08
N ILE A 330 11.38 -9.04 -22.02
CA ILE A 330 12.83 -9.16 -21.75
C ILE A 330 13.36 -7.74 -21.57
N ASN A 331 13.87 -7.42 -20.37
CA ASN A 331 14.59 -6.17 -20.09
C ASN A 331 16.04 -6.26 -20.48
#